data_2c167cb6fc903bea05c0b6d9aa71eccb
#
_entry.id   2c167cb6fc903bea05c0b6d9aa71eccb
#
_cell.length_a   1.000
_cell.length_b   1.000
_cell.length_c   1.000
_cell.angle_alpha   90.00
_cell.angle_beta   90.00
_cell.angle_gamma   90.00
#
_symmetry.space_group_name_H-M   'P 1'
#
loop_
_entity.id
_entity.type
_entity.pdbx_description
1 polymer ?
#
loop_
_entity_poly.entity_id
_entity_poly.type
_entity_poly.pdbx_seq_one_letter_code
_entity_poly.pdbx_strand_id
1 'polypeptide(L)'
;EEPTALIMRVHRSNFKLVGFTEEPELKDMVAAAHAAGVPVVDDLGSGALYNTEKYGITHEPTVQESMQAGADIICFSGDKLLGGPQAGIIIGKAELIAKIKKHPLARAVRADKTCLAGLSATLLHYLKDEAEREVPIVKMMSLTLEQVRGRAEAWAAELGHGTVVAGESTVGGGSLPDESIPTFLLELEVKSADKFLRALRKNNPPIIARTENDK
;
A
#
# COMPACT_ATOMS: atom_id res chain seq x y z
N GLU A 1 0.75 38.27 13.27
CA GLU A 1 0.89 36.86 12.84
C GLU A 1 -0.26 36.52 11.88
N GLU A 2 0.02 35.82 10.80
CA GLU A 2 -1.04 35.34 9.90
C GLU A 2 -1.80 34.19 10.57
N PRO A 3 -3.14 34.10 10.42
CA PRO A 3 -3.91 33.03 11.02
C PRO A 3 -3.60 31.68 10.34
N THR A 4 -3.59 30.60 11.13
CA THR A 4 -3.43 29.25 10.62
C THR A 4 -4.59 28.89 9.68
N ALA A 5 -4.30 28.56 8.42
CA ALA A 5 -5.31 28.28 7.41
C ALA A 5 -5.81 26.82 7.44
N LEU A 6 -4.94 25.87 7.80
CA LEU A 6 -5.26 24.46 7.95
C LEU A 6 -4.19 23.76 8.82
N ILE A 7 -4.53 22.59 9.37
CA ILE A 7 -3.58 21.66 9.98
C ILE A 7 -3.44 20.47 9.05
N MET A 8 -2.20 20.06 8.76
CA MET A 8 -1.91 18.89 7.94
C MET A 8 -1.15 17.85 8.76
N ARG A 9 -1.73 16.66 8.88
CA ARG A 9 -1.03 15.47 9.34
C ARG A 9 -0.53 14.72 8.12
N VAL A 10 0.72 14.28 8.15
CA VAL A 10 1.31 13.43 7.11
C VAL A 10 1.70 12.11 7.76
N HIS A 11 0.97 11.04 7.42
CA HIS A 11 1.27 9.72 7.92
C HIS A 11 2.59 9.19 7.33
N ARG A 12 3.42 8.59 8.17
CA ARG A 12 4.75 8.08 7.80
C ARG A 12 4.64 6.69 7.16
N SER A 13 4.06 6.61 5.97
CA SER A 13 3.80 5.32 5.29
C SER A 13 5.06 4.63 4.76
N ASN A 14 6.20 5.31 4.64
CA ASN A 14 7.41 4.78 3.99
C ASN A 14 8.70 4.87 4.83
N PHE A 15 8.62 5.31 6.07
CA PHE A 15 9.74 5.32 7.02
C PHE A 15 9.22 5.26 8.45
N LYS A 16 10.08 4.80 9.37
CA LYS A 16 9.79 4.72 10.80
C LYS A 16 10.70 5.66 11.58
N LEU A 17 10.12 6.46 12.48
CA LEU A 17 10.91 7.23 13.45
C LEU A 17 11.14 6.36 14.68
N VAL A 18 12.41 6.21 15.03
CA VAL A 18 12.82 5.46 16.23
C VAL A 18 13.41 6.46 17.23
N GLY A 19 12.91 6.44 18.47
CA GLY A 19 13.38 7.32 19.55
C GLY A 19 12.26 7.78 20.47
N PHE A 20 12.50 8.85 21.21
CA PHE A 20 11.51 9.47 22.12
C PHE A 20 10.54 10.35 21.32
N THR A 21 9.71 9.73 20.49
CA THR A 21 8.69 10.41 19.68
C THR A 21 7.33 9.82 19.97
N GLU A 22 6.32 10.70 20.06
CA GLU A 22 4.92 10.33 20.20
C GLU A 22 4.12 11.05 19.11
N GLU A 23 3.14 10.38 18.55
CA GLU A 23 2.20 10.99 17.61
C GLU A 23 0.86 11.20 18.30
N PRO A 24 0.28 12.40 18.21
CA PRO A 24 -1.07 12.62 18.70
C PRO A 24 -2.07 11.82 17.85
N GLU A 25 -3.10 11.32 18.51
CA GLU A 25 -4.21 10.68 17.81
C GLU A 25 -4.90 11.68 16.87
N LEU A 26 -5.23 11.23 15.65
CA LEU A 26 -5.88 12.08 14.65
C LEU A 26 -7.17 12.72 15.18
N LYS A 27 -7.95 11.97 15.97
CA LYS A 27 -9.18 12.46 16.60
C LYS A 27 -8.95 13.66 17.51
N ASP A 28 -7.88 13.65 18.30
CA ASP A 28 -7.53 14.73 19.21
C ASP A 28 -7.04 15.97 18.45
N MET A 29 -6.26 15.76 17.39
CA MET A 29 -5.86 16.84 16.48
C MET A 29 -7.07 17.50 15.81
N VAL A 30 -8.03 16.71 15.33
CA VAL A 30 -9.27 17.20 14.71
C VAL A 30 -10.09 18.00 15.73
N ALA A 31 -10.25 17.49 16.95
CA ALA A 31 -11.01 18.17 17.99
C ALA A 31 -10.40 19.54 18.33
N ALA A 32 -9.08 19.62 18.50
CA ALA A 32 -8.36 20.86 18.78
C ALA A 32 -8.44 21.85 17.60
N ALA A 33 -8.25 21.39 16.36
CA ALA A 33 -8.34 22.20 15.17
C ALA A 33 -9.74 22.80 14.96
N HIS A 34 -10.77 21.97 15.08
CA HIS A 34 -12.16 22.39 14.91
C HIS A 34 -12.61 23.37 16.00
N ALA A 35 -12.12 23.21 17.24
CA ALA A 35 -12.36 24.21 18.30
C ALA A 35 -11.79 25.61 17.96
N ALA A 36 -10.73 25.64 17.13
CA ALA A 36 -10.13 26.87 16.61
C ALA A 36 -10.71 27.31 15.25
N GLY A 37 -11.69 26.56 14.68
CA GLY A 37 -12.26 26.84 13.38
C GLY A 37 -11.34 26.52 12.19
N VAL A 38 -10.34 25.66 12.39
CA VAL A 38 -9.30 25.31 11.40
C VAL A 38 -9.57 23.91 10.82
N PRO A 39 -9.59 23.73 9.51
CA PRO A 39 -9.77 22.42 8.88
C PRO A 39 -8.51 21.55 9.02
N VAL A 40 -8.72 20.21 9.02
CA VAL A 40 -7.65 19.20 9.08
C VAL A 40 -7.56 18.44 7.76
N VAL A 41 -6.34 18.33 7.26
CA VAL A 41 -5.96 17.49 6.13
C VAL A 41 -5.16 16.31 6.66
N ASP A 42 -5.59 15.09 6.35
CA ASP A 42 -4.86 13.87 6.68
C ASP A 42 -4.30 13.24 5.40
N ASP A 43 -2.97 13.25 5.26
CA ASP A 43 -2.27 12.60 4.15
C ASP A 43 -1.81 11.21 4.61
N LEU A 44 -2.63 10.22 4.31
CA LEU A 44 -2.38 8.81 4.64
C LEU A 44 -1.28 8.18 3.80
N GLY A 45 -1.16 8.59 2.56
CA GLY A 45 -0.20 8.03 1.62
C GLY A 45 -0.46 6.59 1.17
N SER A 46 -0.72 5.66 2.07
CA SER A 46 -0.84 4.21 1.77
C SER A 46 -2.10 3.80 1.03
N GLY A 47 -3.22 4.44 1.30
CA GLY A 47 -4.52 4.12 0.69
C GLY A 47 -5.13 2.79 1.13
N ALA A 48 -4.82 2.34 2.35
CA ALA A 48 -5.43 1.15 2.92
C ALA A 48 -6.95 1.33 3.05
N LEU A 49 -7.72 0.36 2.54
CA LEU A 49 -9.18 0.25 2.72
C LEU A 49 -9.58 -0.91 3.62
N TYR A 50 -8.69 -1.90 3.81
CA TYR A 50 -8.87 -3.01 4.73
C TYR A 50 -7.90 -2.89 5.91
N ASN A 51 -8.33 -3.36 7.08
CA ASN A 51 -7.45 -3.48 8.24
C ASN A 51 -6.36 -4.53 7.94
N THR A 52 -5.10 -4.11 7.97
CA THR A 52 -3.94 -4.93 7.67
C THR A 52 -3.66 -6.00 8.72
N GLU A 53 -4.11 -5.81 9.97
CA GLU A 53 -4.00 -6.81 11.05
C GLU A 53 -4.68 -8.13 10.70
N LYS A 54 -5.73 -8.09 9.87
CA LYS A 54 -6.41 -9.27 9.32
C LYS A 54 -5.44 -10.22 8.60
N TYR A 55 -4.35 -9.69 8.07
CA TYR A 55 -3.33 -10.45 7.33
C TYR A 55 -2.07 -10.73 8.17
N GLY A 56 -2.12 -10.47 9.49
CA GLY A 56 -0.99 -10.67 10.39
C GLY A 56 0.11 -9.60 10.26
N ILE A 57 -0.23 -8.42 9.72
CA ILE A 57 0.66 -7.27 9.55
C ILE A 57 0.25 -6.20 10.56
N THR A 58 1.18 -5.33 10.95
CA THR A 58 0.87 -4.17 11.80
C THR A 58 -0.24 -3.33 11.21
N HIS A 59 -1.05 -2.72 12.09
CA HIS A 59 -2.14 -1.84 11.68
C HIS A 59 -1.64 -0.67 10.83
N GLU A 60 -2.17 -0.56 9.63
CA GLU A 60 -2.02 0.62 8.78
C GLU A 60 -3.32 1.42 8.80
N PRO A 61 -3.28 2.72 9.14
CA PRO A 61 -4.49 3.53 9.20
C PRO A 61 -5.26 3.49 7.89
N THR A 62 -6.56 3.24 7.98
CA THR A 62 -7.44 3.17 6.82
C THR A 62 -8.06 4.54 6.49
N VAL A 63 -8.49 4.69 5.25
CA VAL A 63 -9.24 5.88 4.80
C VAL A 63 -10.52 6.08 5.63
N GLN A 64 -11.18 4.97 5.99
CA GLN A 64 -12.40 4.99 6.80
C GLN A 64 -12.15 5.50 8.22
N GLU A 65 -11.03 5.13 8.83
CA GLU A 65 -10.65 5.62 10.18
C GLU A 65 -10.40 7.12 10.17
N SER A 66 -9.71 7.64 9.14
CA SER A 66 -9.52 9.09 8.99
C SER A 66 -10.84 9.85 8.81
N MET A 67 -11.78 9.27 8.06
CA MET A 67 -13.15 9.81 7.95
C MET A 67 -13.87 9.80 9.30
N GLN A 68 -13.79 8.70 10.05
CA GLN A 68 -14.42 8.57 11.37
C GLN A 68 -13.79 9.50 12.41
N ALA A 69 -12.49 9.74 12.33
CA ALA A 69 -11.80 10.72 13.16
C ALA A 69 -12.22 12.17 12.87
N GLY A 70 -12.89 12.42 11.73
CA GLY A 70 -13.45 13.70 11.36
C GLY A 70 -12.50 14.59 10.54
N ALA A 71 -11.46 14.04 9.90
CA ALA A 71 -10.62 14.77 8.97
C ALA A 71 -11.46 15.43 7.85
N ASP A 72 -11.17 16.70 7.54
CA ASP A 72 -11.94 17.45 6.55
C ASP A 72 -11.56 17.11 5.12
N ILE A 73 -10.30 16.76 4.91
CA ILE A 73 -9.73 16.26 3.65
C ILE A 73 -8.81 15.09 3.97
N ILE A 74 -8.87 14.05 3.15
CA ILE A 74 -8.00 12.88 3.23
C ILE A 74 -7.35 12.68 1.87
N CYS A 75 -6.02 12.53 1.87
CA CYS A 75 -5.23 12.28 0.67
C CYS A 75 -4.58 10.91 0.75
N PHE A 76 -4.54 10.18 -0.35
CA PHE A 76 -3.88 8.87 -0.42
C PHE A 76 -3.53 8.47 -1.85
N SER A 77 -2.66 7.46 -1.98
CA SER A 77 -2.19 6.95 -3.27
C SER A 77 -3.07 5.80 -3.78
N GLY A 78 -3.27 5.74 -5.08
CA GLY A 78 -4.00 4.65 -5.73
C GLY A 78 -3.15 3.38 -5.93
N ASP A 79 -1.83 3.53 -6.05
CA ASP A 79 -0.88 2.50 -6.47
C ASP A 79 -0.07 1.83 -5.34
N LYS A 80 -0.50 2.02 -4.10
CA LYS A 80 0.07 1.36 -2.92
C LYS A 80 -0.89 0.28 -2.42
N LEU A 81 -1.32 0.32 -1.15
CA LEU A 81 -2.21 -0.69 -0.57
C LEU A 81 -3.61 -0.72 -1.19
N LEU A 82 -4.07 0.37 -1.83
CA LEU A 82 -5.28 0.34 -2.63
C LEU A 82 -5.18 -0.65 -3.81
N GLY A 83 -3.99 -0.82 -4.38
CA GLY A 83 -3.73 -1.80 -5.44
C GLY A 83 -4.22 -1.40 -6.83
N GLY A 84 -4.50 -0.13 -7.05
CA GLY A 84 -4.91 0.45 -8.33
C GLY A 84 -3.74 1.08 -9.11
N PRO A 85 -4.03 1.85 -10.16
CA PRO A 85 -3.02 2.61 -10.89
C PRO A 85 -2.52 3.79 -10.07
N GLN A 86 -1.36 4.35 -10.48
CA GLN A 86 -0.80 5.53 -9.86
C GLN A 86 -1.74 6.73 -9.99
N ALA A 87 -2.23 7.19 -8.85
CA ALA A 87 -3.11 8.35 -8.74
C ALA A 87 -2.99 8.95 -7.33
N GLY A 88 -3.06 10.27 -7.23
CA GLY A 88 -3.35 10.96 -5.98
C GLY A 88 -4.87 11.08 -5.83
N ILE A 89 -5.42 10.54 -4.78
CA ILE A 89 -6.85 10.56 -4.49
C ILE A 89 -7.09 11.53 -3.34
N ILE A 90 -8.05 12.43 -3.51
CA ILE A 90 -8.44 13.41 -2.50
C ILE A 90 -9.95 13.26 -2.26
N ILE A 91 -10.33 12.96 -1.03
CA ILE A 91 -11.72 12.92 -0.59
C ILE A 91 -11.92 13.86 0.59
N GLY A 92 -13.16 14.21 0.90
CA GLY A 92 -13.46 15.07 2.05
C GLY A 92 -14.73 15.87 1.90
N LYS A 93 -14.86 16.94 2.68
CA LYS A 93 -16.02 17.82 2.70
C LYS A 93 -16.27 18.45 1.32
N ALA A 94 -17.52 18.39 0.86
CA ALA A 94 -17.89 18.78 -0.48
C ALA A 94 -17.48 20.22 -0.86
N GLU A 95 -17.61 21.17 0.07
CA GLU A 95 -17.23 22.58 -0.14
C GLU A 95 -15.71 22.75 -0.32
N LEU A 96 -14.89 21.96 0.37
CA LEU A 96 -13.42 21.99 0.23
C LEU A 96 -12.99 21.34 -1.07
N ILE A 97 -13.54 20.18 -1.40
CA ILE A 97 -13.31 19.51 -2.68
C ILE A 97 -13.73 20.38 -3.86
N ALA A 98 -14.85 21.10 -3.75
CA ALA A 98 -15.27 22.03 -4.79
C ALA A 98 -14.28 23.18 -5.01
N LYS A 99 -13.64 23.70 -3.96
CA LYS A 99 -12.57 24.70 -4.05
C LYS A 99 -11.32 24.13 -4.72
N ILE A 100 -10.87 22.94 -4.31
CA ILE A 100 -9.71 22.25 -4.91
C ILE A 100 -9.92 22.02 -6.40
N LYS A 101 -11.09 21.51 -6.80
CA LYS A 101 -11.44 21.26 -8.22
C LYS A 101 -11.41 22.50 -9.11
N LYS A 102 -11.63 23.69 -8.55
CA LYS A 102 -11.57 24.98 -9.28
C LYS A 102 -10.15 25.52 -9.43
N HIS A 103 -9.19 25.01 -8.66
CA HIS A 103 -7.81 25.49 -8.73
C HIS A 103 -7.17 25.10 -10.06
N PRO A 104 -6.42 25.99 -10.74
CA PRO A 104 -5.79 25.70 -12.05
C PRO A 104 -4.90 24.45 -12.04
N LEU A 105 -4.18 24.16 -10.94
CA LEU A 105 -3.35 22.97 -10.79
C LEU A 105 -4.15 21.67 -10.89
N ALA A 106 -5.41 21.64 -10.48
CA ALA A 106 -6.24 20.43 -10.60
C ALA A 106 -6.39 19.99 -12.08
N ARG A 107 -6.34 20.95 -13.02
CA ARG A 107 -6.33 20.63 -14.45
C ARG A 107 -4.98 20.11 -14.92
N ALA A 108 -3.88 20.65 -14.38
CA ALA A 108 -2.53 20.28 -14.79
C ALA A 108 -2.15 18.86 -14.32
N VAL A 109 -2.58 18.48 -13.10
CA VAL A 109 -2.22 17.20 -12.46
C VAL A 109 -3.30 16.12 -12.58
N ARG A 110 -4.36 16.35 -13.34
CA ARG A 110 -5.46 15.38 -13.47
C ARG A 110 -4.99 14.06 -14.07
N ALA A 111 -5.49 12.96 -13.52
CA ALA A 111 -5.29 11.64 -14.09
C ALA A 111 -5.92 11.52 -15.50
N ASP A 112 -5.32 10.70 -16.35
CA ASP A 112 -5.86 10.36 -17.65
C ASP A 112 -7.05 9.40 -17.57
N LYS A 113 -7.71 9.15 -18.70
CA LYS A 113 -8.88 8.27 -18.75
C LYS A 113 -8.57 6.82 -18.43
N THR A 114 -7.39 6.34 -18.82
CA THR A 114 -6.96 4.95 -18.55
C THR A 114 -6.74 4.73 -17.06
N CYS A 115 -6.07 5.69 -16.41
CA CYS A 115 -5.90 5.69 -14.96
C CYS A 115 -7.26 5.72 -14.24
N LEU A 116 -8.19 6.59 -14.67
CA LEU A 116 -9.53 6.66 -14.08
C LEU A 116 -10.33 5.36 -14.27
N ALA A 117 -10.24 4.73 -15.44
CA ALA A 117 -10.90 3.45 -15.70
C ALA A 117 -10.32 2.32 -14.81
N GLY A 118 -8.99 2.25 -14.70
CA GLY A 118 -8.32 1.27 -13.83
C GLY A 118 -8.66 1.49 -12.36
N LEU A 119 -8.64 2.73 -11.88
CA LEU A 119 -9.03 3.06 -10.51
C LEU A 119 -10.49 2.68 -10.23
N SER A 120 -11.40 3.00 -11.16
CA SER A 120 -12.81 2.62 -11.04
C SER A 120 -12.99 1.12 -10.97
N ALA A 121 -12.28 0.34 -11.79
CA ALA A 121 -12.31 -1.12 -11.75
C ALA A 121 -11.80 -1.66 -10.41
N THR A 122 -10.68 -1.13 -9.91
CA THR A 122 -10.13 -1.51 -8.60
C THR A 122 -11.15 -1.25 -7.48
N LEU A 123 -11.72 -0.05 -7.42
CA LEU A 123 -12.69 0.31 -6.38
C LEU A 123 -13.98 -0.52 -6.46
N LEU A 124 -14.40 -0.94 -7.66
CA LEU A 124 -15.54 -1.85 -7.82
C LEU A 124 -15.31 -3.20 -7.17
N HIS A 125 -14.09 -3.75 -7.17
CA HIS A 125 -13.78 -4.99 -6.47
C HIS A 125 -13.89 -4.84 -4.94
N TYR A 126 -13.53 -3.68 -4.38
CA TYR A 126 -13.78 -3.39 -2.96
C TYR A 126 -15.27 -3.29 -2.66
N LEU A 127 -16.05 -2.58 -3.50
CA LEU A 127 -17.50 -2.45 -3.31
C LEU A 127 -18.27 -3.79 -3.41
N LYS A 128 -17.73 -4.75 -4.17
CA LYS A 128 -18.30 -6.09 -4.34
C LYS A 128 -17.76 -7.10 -3.33
N ASP A 129 -16.90 -6.68 -2.41
CA ASP A 129 -16.20 -7.57 -1.47
C ASP A 129 -15.39 -8.67 -2.17
N GLU A 130 -14.76 -8.32 -3.28
CA GLU A 130 -13.95 -9.22 -4.11
C GLU A 130 -12.46 -8.90 -4.08
N ALA A 131 -12.02 -7.88 -3.32
CA ALA A 131 -10.67 -7.37 -3.41
C ALA A 131 -9.59 -8.41 -3.05
N GLU A 132 -9.85 -9.30 -2.10
CA GLU A 132 -8.93 -10.40 -1.76
C GLU A 132 -8.72 -11.42 -2.89
N ARG A 133 -9.64 -11.49 -3.83
CA ARG A 133 -9.56 -12.38 -4.98
C ARG A 133 -8.99 -11.67 -6.22
N GLU A 134 -9.36 -10.41 -6.44
CA GLU A 134 -9.17 -9.72 -7.71
C GLU A 134 -8.10 -8.61 -7.65
N VAL A 135 -7.87 -7.99 -6.50
CA VAL A 135 -6.84 -6.94 -6.36
C VAL A 135 -5.49 -7.57 -5.97
N PRO A 136 -4.47 -7.51 -6.83
CA PRO A 136 -3.25 -8.30 -6.65
C PRO A 136 -2.56 -8.13 -5.30
N ILE A 137 -2.39 -6.90 -4.81
CA ILE A 137 -1.73 -6.67 -3.51
C ILE A 137 -2.53 -7.27 -2.36
N VAL A 138 -3.85 -7.09 -2.36
CA VAL A 138 -4.74 -7.61 -1.32
C VAL A 138 -4.76 -9.14 -1.37
N LYS A 139 -4.83 -9.72 -2.58
CA LYS A 139 -4.74 -11.16 -2.80
C LYS A 139 -3.43 -11.74 -2.27
N MET A 140 -2.29 -11.08 -2.53
CA MET A 140 -1.00 -11.55 -2.03
C MET A 140 -0.92 -11.51 -0.50
N MET A 141 -1.45 -10.46 0.14
CA MET A 141 -1.51 -10.35 1.60
C MET A 141 -2.46 -11.38 2.23
N SER A 142 -3.55 -11.74 1.55
CA SER A 142 -4.56 -12.68 2.06
C SER A 142 -4.18 -14.15 1.95
N LEU A 143 -3.09 -14.49 1.23
CA LEU A 143 -2.63 -15.88 1.12
C LEU A 143 -2.20 -16.44 2.47
N THR A 144 -2.70 -17.62 2.80
CA THR A 144 -2.24 -18.34 3.97
C THR A 144 -0.82 -18.89 3.78
N LEU A 145 -0.10 -19.06 4.88
CA LEU A 145 1.26 -19.61 4.85
C LEU A 145 1.28 -21.02 4.20
N GLU A 146 0.23 -21.82 4.42
CA GLU A 146 0.06 -23.13 3.80
C GLU A 146 -0.09 -23.05 2.27
N GLN A 147 -0.87 -22.10 1.77
CA GLN A 147 -1.03 -21.87 0.33
C GLN A 147 0.29 -21.46 -0.34
N VAL A 148 1.05 -20.58 0.33
CA VAL A 148 2.36 -20.14 -0.16
C VAL A 148 3.35 -21.31 -0.17
N ARG A 149 3.37 -22.12 0.89
CA ARG A 149 4.18 -23.32 0.99
C ARG A 149 3.84 -24.33 -0.09
N GLY A 150 2.56 -24.68 -0.25
CA GLY A 150 2.11 -25.62 -1.28
C GLY A 150 2.50 -25.18 -2.70
N ARG A 151 2.48 -23.86 -2.97
CA ARG A 151 2.95 -23.32 -4.25
C ARG A 151 4.46 -23.50 -4.43
N ALA A 152 5.28 -23.25 -3.40
CA ALA A 152 6.72 -23.46 -3.45
C ALA A 152 7.07 -24.95 -3.63
N GLU A 153 6.37 -25.84 -2.94
CA GLU A 153 6.52 -27.30 -3.07
C GLU A 153 6.14 -27.79 -4.48
N ALA A 154 5.07 -27.28 -5.06
CA ALA A 154 4.68 -27.59 -6.43
C ALA A 154 5.75 -27.18 -7.45
N TRP A 155 6.33 -25.99 -7.30
CA TRP A 155 7.43 -25.54 -8.16
C TRP A 155 8.69 -26.39 -8.00
N ALA A 156 9.06 -26.76 -6.76
CA ALA A 156 10.19 -27.67 -6.52
C ALA A 156 9.99 -29.03 -7.19
N ALA A 157 8.77 -29.58 -7.09
CA ALA A 157 8.41 -30.86 -7.72
C ALA A 157 8.47 -30.79 -9.26
N GLU A 158 7.97 -29.72 -9.85
CA GLU A 158 7.98 -29.52 -11.31
C GLU A 158 9.40 -29.34 -11.86
N LEU A 159 10.24 -28.59 -11.14
CA LEU A 159 11.64 -28.38 -11.52
C LEU A 159 12.52 -29.62 -11.25
N GLY A 160 12.09 -30.51 -10.36
CA GLY A 160 12.86 -31.69 -9.95
C GLY A 160 14.12 -31.37 -9.12
N HIS A 161 14.28 -30.11 -8.68
CA HIS A 161 15.38 -29.65 -7.81
C HIS A 161 15.01 -28.37 -7.08
N GLY A 162 15.81 -28.01 -6.08
CA GLY A 162 15.57 -26.86 -5.20
C GLY A 162 15.04 -27.29 -3.82
N THR A 163 15.15 -26.38 -2.87
CA THR A 163 14.72 -26.61 -1.48
C THR A 163 13.69 -25.58 -1.10
N VAL A 164 12.58 -26.02 -0.52
CA VAL A 164 11.57 -25.11 0.05
C VAL A 164 12.01 -24.71 1.45
N VAL A 165 12.22 -23.43 1.65
CA VAL A 165 12.69 -22.84 2.90
C VAL A 165 11.71 -21.80 3.43
N ALA A 166 11.63 -21.65 4.74
CA ALA A 166 10.92 -20.55 5.36
C ALA A 166 11.68 -19.24 5.12
N GLY A 167 10.94 -18.16 4.91
CA GLY A 167 11.51 -16.85 4.66
C GLY A 167 10.51 -15.73 4.98
N GLU A 168 10.82 -14.52 4.55
CA GLU A 168 10.01 -13.35 4.77
C GLU A 168 9.75 -12.60 3.46
N SER A 169 8.57 -12.03 3.33
CA SER A 169 8.16 -11.14 2.24
C SER A 169 7.80 -9.77 2.80
N THR A 170 8.20 -8.72 2.12
CA THR A 170 7.79 -7.35 2.44
C THR A 170 6.54 -6.96 1.67
N VAL A 171 5.74 -6.05 2.23
CA VAL A 171 4.51 -5.56 1.58
C VAL A 171 4.82 -4.70 0.35
N GLY A 172 6.00 -4.07 0.32
CA GLY A 172 6.45 -3.26 -0.81
C GLY A 172 6.87 -1.85 -0.39
N GLY A 173 7.39 -1.08 -1.34
CA GLY A 173 7.85 0.28 -1.08
C GLY A 173 6.68 1.25 -0.85
N GLY A 174 6.84 2.15 0.12
CA GLY A 174 5.89 3.23 0.37
C GLY A 174 4.71 2.88 1.28
N SER A 175 4.71 1.70 1.90
CA SER A 175 3.72 1.29 2.90
C SER A 175 4.34 0.29 3.86
N LEU A 176 4.02 0.39 5.16
CA LEU A 176 4.43 -0.54 6.20
C LEU A 176 5.96 -0.79 6.19
N PRO A 177 6.77 0.26 6.46
CA PRO A 177 8.23 0.13 6.47
C PRO A 177 8.67 -0.85 7.55
N ASP A 178 9.67 -1.69 7.21
CA ASP A 178 10.24 -2.73 8.08
C ASP A 178 9.26 -3.86 8.48
N GLU A 179 8.05 -3.90 7.89
CA GLU A 179 7.12 -4.99 8.10
C GLU A 179 7.38 -6.14 7.14
N SER A 180 7.35 -7.35 7.66
CA SER A 180 7.48 -8.57 6.88
C SER A 180 6.37 -9.56 7.20
N ILE A 181 6.03 -10.37 6.21
CA ILE A 181 5.06 -11.45 6.31
C ILE A 181 5.81 -12.77 6.19
N PRO A 182 5.61 -13.74 7.09
CA PRO A 182 6.15 -15.08 6.92
C PRO A 182 5.77 -15.65 5.55
N THR A 183 6.73 -16.27 4.89
CA THR A 183 6.54 -16.87 3.57
C THR A 183 7.33 -18.17 3.41
N PHE A 184 7.16 -18.84 2.29
CA PHE A 184 8.04 -19.91 1.84
C PHE A 184 8.67 -19.53 0.50
N LEU A 185 9.94 -19.83 0.37
CA LEU A 185 10.73 -19.57 -0.83
C LEU A 185 11.16 -20.91 -1.44
N LEU A 186 11.31 -20.93 -2.76
CA LEU A 186 12.05 -21.98 -3.45
C LEU A 186 13.50 -21.51 -3.66
N GLU A 187 14.41 -22.07 -2.89
CA GLU A 187 15.85 -21.81 -3.00
C GLU A 187 16.47 -22.72 -4.06
N LEU A 188 17.24 -22.12 -4.97
CA LEU A 188 17.94 -22.81 -6.04
C LEU A 188 19.45 -22.52 -5.94
N GLU A 189 20.25 -23.55 -5.72
CA GLU A 189 21.70 -23.41 -5.81
C GLU A 189 22.15 -23.40 -7.26
N VAL A 190 22.85 -22.34 -7.66
CA VAL A 190 23.31 -22.14 -9.04
C VAL A 190 24.77 -21.69 -9.08
N LYS A 191 25.51 -22.06 -10.15
CA LYS A 191 26.93 -21.70 -10.32
C LYS A 191 27.18 -20.19 -10.39
N SER A 192 26.20 -19.41 -10.82
CA SER A 192 26.27 -17.95 -10.95
C SER A 192 24.86 -17.37 -10.90
N ALA A 193 24.50 -16.80 -9.75
CA ALA A 193 23.22 -16.18 -9.50
C ALA A 193 22.91 -15.07 -10.52
N ASP A 194 23.88 -14.19 -10.83
CA ASP A 194 23.72 -13.12 -11.81
C ASP A 194 23.37 -13.61 -13.23
N LYS A 195 24.08 -14.64 -13.71
CA LYS A 195 23.79 -15.21 -15.04
C LYS A 195 22.41 -15.87 -15.07
N PHE A 196 22.05 -16.56 -14.00
CA PHE A 196 20.76 -17.22 -13.88
C PHE A 196 19.62 -16.20 -13.83
N LEU A 197 19.73 -15.14 -13.01
CA LEU A 197 18.74 -14.06 -12.96
C LEU A 197 18.56 -13.35 -14.32
N ARG A 198 19.66 -13.13 -15.06
CA ARG A 198 19.58 -12.57 -16.42
C ARG A 198 18.84 -13.51 -17.39
N ALA A 199 19.03 -14.82 -17.26
CA ALA A 199 18.31 -15.80 -18.06
C ALA A 199 16.82 -15.84 -17.71
N LEU A 200 16.47 -15.84 -16.42
CA LEU A 200 15.10 -15.79 -15.95
C LEU A 200 14.33 -14.56 -16.44
N ARG A 201 14.98 -13.38 -16.44
CA ARG A 201 14.38 -12.14 -16.97
C ARG A 201 14.14 -12.14 -18.47
N LYS A 202 14.87 -12.99 -19.24
CA LYS A 202 14.68 -13.14 -20.70
C LYS A 202 13.59 -14.15 -21.07
N ASN A 203 13.04 -14.84 -20.08
CA ASN A 203 11.93 -15.79 -20.32
C ASN A 203 10.67 -15.05 -20.79
N ASN A 204 9.74 -15.80 -21.35
CA ASN A 204 8.42 -15.28 -21.69
C ASN A 204 7.34 -16.17 -21.05
N PRO A 205 6.65 -15.69 -20.00
CA PRO A 205 6.83 -14.41 -19.32
C PRO A 205 8.15 -14.30 -18.53
N PRO A 206 8.68 -13.08 -18.30
CA PRO A 206 9.88 -12.89 -17.49
C PRO A 206 9.67 -13.36 -16.04
N ILE A 207 10.69 -14.02 -15.48
CA ILE A 207 10.70 -14.44 -14.08
C ILE A 207 11.65 -13.53 -13.32
N ILE A 208 11.12 -12.89 -12.27
CA ILE A 208 11.89 -12.01 -11.40
C ILE A 208 12.15 -12.73 -10.08
N ALA A 209 13.40 -13.06 -9.86
CA ALA A 209 13.87 -13.62 -8.60
C ALA A 209 14.90 -12.70 -7.96
N ARG A 210 15.22 -12.93 -6.69
CA ARG A 210 16.26 -12.22 -5.95
C ARG A 210 17.36 -13.19 -5.52
N THR A 211 18.52 -12.65 -5.22
CA THR A 211 19.63 -13.39 -4.62
C THR A 211 19.74 -13.01 -3.15
N GLU A 212 20.09 -13.97 -2.32
CA GLU A 212 20.40 -13.80 -0.92
C GLU A 212 21.65 -14.60 -0.59
N ASN A 213 22.64 -13.98 0.07
CA ASN A 213 23.93 -14.63 0.43
C ASN A 213 24.63 -15.31 -0.76
N ASP A 214 24.62 -14.69 -1.94
CA ASP A 214 25.19 -15.23 -3.20
C ASP A 214 24.52 -16.55 -3.69
N LYS A 215 23.32 -16.82 -3.20
CA LYS A 215 22.50 -17.98 -3.60
C LYS A 215 21.23 -17.53 -4.32
#